data_8869e0ce23fadff3bf0812bf95aa5640
#
_entry.id   8869e0ce23fadff3bf0812bf95aa5640
#
_cell.length_a   1.000
_cell.length_b   1.000
_cell.length_c   1.000
_cell.angle_alpha   90.00
_cell.angle_beta   90.00
_cell.angle_gamma   90.00
#
_symmetry.space_group_name_H-M   'P 1'
#
loop_
_entity.id
_entity.type
_entity.pdbx_description
1 polymer ?
#
loop_
_entity_poly.entity_id
_entity_poly.type
_entity_poly.pdbx_seq_one_letter_code
_entity_poly.pdbx_strand_id
1 'polypeptide(L)'
;METKRIFNGKHDELESRLVSDFIGNTPFVRLSEKSYAKLESVNPGGSIKDRPVKWILDDAEHNNLIRPGDTIVEATSGNTGIALAMIAAERGYKVKIVMPSDMSEERKVLLKMFGAELIEVDEGD
;
A
#
# COMPACT_ATOMS: atom_id res chain seq x y z
N MET A 1 -13.49 -2.20 -17.18
CA MET A 1 -12.30 -2.27 -18.06
C MET A 1 -11.80 -3.71 -18.05
N GLU A 2 -12.05 -4.47 -19.12
CA GLU A 2 -11.57 -5.85 -19.21
C GLU A 2 -10.05 -5.84 -19.32
N THR A 3 -9.40 -6.41 -18.32
CA THR A 3 -7.97 -6.70 -18.40
C THR A 3 -7.76 -7.77 -19.46
N LYS A 4 -7.23 -7.42 -20.63
CA LYS A 4 -6.87 -8.37 -21.67
C LYS A 4 -5.94 -9.41 -21.07
N ARG A 5 -6.37 -10.67 -21.05
CA ARG A 5 -5.56 -11.83 -20.67
C ARG A 5 -4.34 -11.89 -21.59
N ILE A 6 -3.16 -11.80 -20.99
CA ILE A 6 -1.88 -11.80 -21.72
C ILE A 6 -1.42 -13.23 -22.07
N PHE A 7 -2.03 -14.25 -21.45
CA PHE A 7 -1.63 -15.65 -21.65
C PHE A 7 -2.75 -16.51 -22.24
N ASN A 8 -2.48 -17.08 -23.42
CA ASN A 8 -3.33 -18.07 -24.07
C ASN A 8 -2.98 -19.48 -23.55
N GLY A 9 -3.96 -20.18 -23.03
CA GLY A 9 -3.90 -21.61 -22.72
C GLY A 9 -3.67 -21.94 -21.25
N LYS A 10 -4.39 -22.91 -20.75
CA LYS A 10 -4.32 -23.65 -19.45
C LYS A 10 -4.14 -22.85 -18.13
N HIS A 11 -4.23 -21.54 -18.15
CA HIS A 11 -4.14 -20.67 -16.98
C HIS A 11 -5.47 -19.97 -16.67
N ASP A 12 -6.59 -20.51 -17.15
CA ASP A 12 -7.93 -19.96 -16.92
C ASP A 12 -8.37 -20.02 -15.44
N GLU A 13 -7.55 -20.63 -14.58
CA GLU A 13 -7.73 -20.70 -13.14
C GLU A 13 -6.81 -19.77 -12.36
N LEU A 14 -5.98 -18.95 -13.01
CA LEU A 14 -5.28 -17.88 -12.33
C LEU A 14 -6.30 -16.78 -12.03
N GLU A 15 -6.93 -16.90 -10.87
CA GLU A 15 -7.65 -15.78 -10.27
C GLU A 15 -6.72 -14.56 -10.29
N SER A 16 -7.21 -13.44 -10.83
CA SER A 16 -6.46 -12.19 -10.81
C SER A 16 -6.25 -11.81 -9.34
N ARG A 17 -5.03 -12.02 -8.83
CA ARG A 17 -4.68 -11.63 -7.48
C ARG A 17 -4.51 -10.12 -7.40
N LEU A 18 -4.99 -9.58 -6.31
CA LEU A 18 -4.76 -8.19 -5.96
C LEU A 18 -3.31 -8.00 -5.47
N VAL A 19 -2.77 -6.79 -5.60
CA VAL A 19 -1.43 -6.49 -5.10
C VAL A 19 -1.33 -6.75 -3.59
N SER A 20 -2.40 -6.46 -2.86
CA SER A 20 -2.48 -6.70 -1.41
C SER A 20 -2.43 -8.17 -1.01
N ASP A 21 -2.70 -9.12 -1.92
CA ASP A 21 -2.58 -10.56 -1.66
C ASP A 21 -1.11 -11.02 -1.53
N PHE A 22 -0.18 -10.22 -2.04
CA PHE A 22 1.26 -10.47 -1.96
C PHE A 22 1.93 -9.85 -0.74
N ILE A 23 1.17 -9.18 0.13
CA ILE A 23 1.70 -8.61 1.36
C ILE A 23 1.96 -9.72 2.36
N GLY A 24 3.15 -9.70 2.94
CA GLY A 24 3.58 -10.72 3.88
C GLY A 24 4.31 -11.89 3.23
N ASN A 25 4.44 -12.99 3.95
CA ASN A 25 5.24 -14.16 3.55
C ASN A 25 6.65 -13.78 3.04
N THR A 26 7.19 -12.70 3.56
CA THR A 26 8.49 -12.18 3.17
C THR A 26 9.60 -13.15 3.57
N PRO A 27 10.72 -13.20 2.83
CA PRO A 27 11.83 -14.09 3.14
C PRO A 27 12.38 -13.88 4.54
N PHE A 28 12.76 -14.97 5.17
CA PHE A 28 13.47 -14.99 6.45
C PHE A 28 14.91 -15.41 6.18
N VAL A 29 15.86 -14.51 6.33
CA VAL A 29 17.26 -14.71 5.97
C VAL A 29 18.15 -14.76 7.20
N ARG A 30 19.16 -15.64 7.15
CA ARG A 30 20.19 -15.73 8.18
C ARG A 30 21.28 -14.70 7.90
N LEU A 31 21.59 -13.87 8.90
CA LEU A 31 22.66 -12.88 8.86
C LEU A 31 23.95 -13.37 9.52
N SER A 32 23.83 -14.15 10.58
CA SER A 32 24.94 -14.76 11.32
C SER A 32 24.48 -16.07 11.98
N GLU A 33 25.32 -16.67 12.80
CA GLU A 33 24.95 -17.88 13.54
C GLU A 33 23.75 -17.69 14.46
N LYS A 34 23.54 -16.47 14.98
CA LYS A 34 22.51 -16.15 15.98
C LYS A 34 21.55 -15.05 15.55
N SER A 35 21.69 -14.53 14.34
CA SER A 35 20.90 -13.39 13.87
C SER A 35 20.18 -13.71 12.57
N TYR A 36 18.91 -13.31 12.51
CA TYR A 36 18.06 -13.48 11.34
C TYR A 36 17.33 -12.17 11.05
N ALA A 37 16.95 -11.98 9.82
CA ALA A 37 16.17 -10.83 9.39
C ALA A 37 15.00 -11.23 8.50
N LYS A 38 13.90 -10.52 8.65
CA LYS A 38 12.75 -10.57 7.78
C LYS A 38 12.92 -9.51 6.69
N LEU A 39 12.91 -9.87 5.42
CA LEU A 39 13.08 -8.94 4.31
C LEU A 39 11.76 -8.23 3.99
N GLU A 40 11.34 -7.30 4.82
CA GLU A 40 10.08 -6.58 4.66
C GLU A 40 10.06 -5.62 3.46
N SER A 41 11.22 -5.28 2.90
CA SER A 41 11.34 -4.53 1.64
C SER A 41 10.80 -5.29 0.43
N VAL A 42 10.56 -6.58 0.54
CA VAL A 42 9.94 -7.42 -0.50
C VAL A 42 8.42 -7.26 -0.57
N ASN A 43 7.79 -6.69 0.45
CA ASN A 43 6.38 -6.33 0.36
C ASN A 43 6.12 -5.41 -0.85
N PRO A 44 4.94 -5.47 -1.50
CA PRO A 44 4.61 -4.67 -2.68
C PRO A 44 4.83 -3.17 -2.54
N GLY A 45 4.50 -2.60 -1.40
CA GLY A 45 4.76 -1.18 -1.08
C GLY A 45 6.19 -0.90 -0.60
N GLY A 46 7.03 -1.94 -0.50
CA GLY A 46 8.45 -1.83 -0.20
C GLY A 46 8.80 -1.74 1.29
N SER A 47 7.86 -1.97 2.19
CA SER A 47 8.13 -1.89 3.63
C SER A 47 7.20 -2.77 4.48
N ILE A 48 7.53 -2.87 5.77
CA ILE A 48 6.69 -3.54 6.77
C ILE A 48 5.31 -2.86 6.92
N LYS A 49 5.16 -1.60 6.50
CA LYS A 49 3.92 -0.84 6.67
C LYS A 49 2.76 -1.37 5.84
N ASP A 50 3.02 -2.14 4.81
CA ASP A 50 1.99 -2.82 4.06
C ASP A 50 1.14 -3.73 4.97
N ARG A 51 1.78 -4.41 5.93
CA ARG A 51 1.09 -5.32 6.86
C ARG A 51 0.07 -4.60 7.74
N PRO A 52 0.44 -3.62 8.57
CA PRO A 52 -0.53 -2.96 9.44
C PRO A 52 -1.61 -2.22 8.65
N VAL A 53 -1.27 -1.57 7.54
CA VAL A 53 -2.26 -0.87 6.72
C VAL A 53 -3.29 -1.84 6.13
N LYS A 54 -2.83 -2.96 5.56
CA LYS A 54 -3.74 -3.99 5.07
C LYS A 54 -4.68 -4.46 6.19
N TRP A 55 -4.14 -4.78 7.35
CA TRP A 55 -4.91 -5.26 8.50
C TRP A 55 -5.94 -4.23 8.99
N ILE A 56 -5.56 -2.96 9.08
CA ILE A 56 -6.48 -1.88 9.48
C ILE A 56 -7.64 -1.75 8.48
N LEU A 57 -7.36 -1.80 7.18
CA LEU A 57 -8.39 -1.71 6.15
C LEU A 57 -9.28 -2.96 6.14
N ASP A 58 -8.70 -4.15 6.25
CA ASP A 58 -9.45 -5.41 6.32
C ASP A 58 -10.42 -5.40 7.53
N ASP A 59 -9.95 -4.94 8.70
CA ASP A 59 -10.77 -4.83 9.91
C ASP A 59 -11.88 -3.78 9.77
N ALA A 60 -11.55 -2.62 9.22
CA ALA A 60 -12.52 -1.56 8.99
C ALA A 60 -13.63 -1.97 8.00
N GLU A 61 -13.27 -2.69 6.94
CA GLU A 61 -14.23 -3.24 5.97
C GLU A 61 -15.10 -4.33 6.62
N HIS A 62 -14.48 -5.24 7.36
CA HIS A 62 -15.19 -6.32 8.06
C HIS A 62 -16.24 -5.77 9.05
N ASN A 63 -15.91 -4.69 9.73
CA ASN A 63 -16.80 -4.03 10.68
C ASN A 63 -17.75 -3.00 10.03
N ASN A 64 -17.77 -2.89 8.70
CA ASN A 64 -18.58 -1.94 7.94
C ASN A 64 -18.35 -0.46 8.33
N LEU A 65 -17.14 -0.13 8.76
CA LEU A 65 -16.74 1.25 9.09
C LEU A 65 -16.40 2.07 7.85
N ILE A 66 -15.94 1.40 6.79
CA ILE A 66 -15.61 2.00 5.50
C ILE A 66 -16.17 1.14 4.37
N ARG A 67 -16.36 1.76 3.20
CA ARG A 67 -16.81 1.11 1.97
C ARG A 67 -16.18 1.77 0.74
N PRO A 68 -16.04 1.07 -0.39
CA PRO A 68 -15.52 1.65 -1.63
C PRO A 68 -16.19 2.99 -1.98
N GLY A 69 -15.38 3.97 -2.36
CA GLY A 69 -15.81 5.35 -2.61
C GLY A 69 -15.59 6.31 -1.45
N ASP A 70 -15.41 5.81 -0.23
CA ASP A 70 -15.08 6.66 0.92
C ASP A 70 -13.68 7.28 0.78
N THR A 71 -13.45 8.37 1.50
CA THR A 71 -12.16 9.06 1.55
C THR A 71 -11.45 8.75 2.86
N ILE A 72 -10.25 8.22 2.75
CA ILE A 72 -9.37 7.96 3.89
C ILE A 72 -8.35 9.09 3.98
N VAL A 73 -8.18 9.65 5.16
CA VAL A 73 -7.24 10.73 5.43
C VAL A 73 -6.18 10.25 6.41
N GLU A 74 -4.92 10.45 6.09
CA GLU A 74 -3.80 10.05 6.94
C GLU A 74 -2.73 11.13 6.96
N ALA A 75 -2.23 11.45 8.15
CA ALA A 75 -1.09 12.34 8.34
C ALA A 75 0.19 11.52 8.43
N THR A 76 0.93 11.46 7.33
CA THR A 76 2.15 10.65 7.26
C THR A 76 3.11 11.19 6.21
N SER A 77 4.38 11.15 6.54
CA SER A 77 5.46 11.47 5.59
C SER A 77 6.18 10.22 5.06
N GLY A 78 5.72 9.03 5.44
CA GLY A 78 6.49 7.81 5.26
C GLY A 78 5.78 6.67 4.54
N ASN A 79 6.29 5.49 4.83
CA ASN A 79 5.86 4.24 4.20
C ASN A 79 4.39 3.86 4.49
N THR A 80 3.81 4.38 5.58
CA THR A 80 2.37 4.19 5.87
C THR A 80 1.51 4.80 4.77
N GLY A 81 1.84 6.02 4.31
CA GLY A 81 1.13 6.68 3.22
C GLY A 81 1.24 5.91 1.90
N ILE A 82 2.42 5.38 1.60
CA ILE A 82 2.65 4.58 0.39
C ILE A 82 1.81 3.31 0.42
N ALA A 83 1.84 2.57 1.53
CA ALA A 83 1.04 1.36 1.70
C ALA A 83 -0.46 1.66 1.59
N LEU A 84 -0.92 2.74 2.24
CA LEU A 84 -2.31 3.17 2.21
C LEU A 84 -2.75 3.53 0.79
N ALA A 85 -2.00 4.37 0.09
CA ALA A 85 -2.34 4.79 -1.27
C ALA A 85 -2.40 3.60 -2.23
N MET A 86 -1.46 2.66 -2.13
CA MET A 86 -1.42 1.45 -2.96
C MET A 86 -2.65 0.56 -2.73
N ILE A 87 -2.96 0.22 -1.48
CA ILE A 87 -4.08 -0.67 -1.16
C ILE A 87 -5.42 0.01 -1.43
N ALA A 88 -5.53 1.31 -1.12
CA ALA A 88 -6.75 2.08 -1.37
C ALA A 88 -7.06 2.21 -2.86
N ALA A 89 -6.05 2.41 -3.71
CA ALA A 89 -6.22 2.44 -5.16
C ALA A 89 -6.83 1.14 -5.69
N GLU A 90 -6.36 0.00 -5.17
CA GLU A 90 -6.85 -1.33 -5.53
C GLU A 90 -8.32 -1.53 -5.12
N ARG A 91 -8.71 -1.00 -3.97
CA ARG A 91 -10.03 -1.21 -3.34
C ARG A 91 -11.06 -0.14 -3.65
N GLY A 92 -10.70 0.88 -4.42
CA GLY A 92 -11.60 1.95 -4.82
C GLY A 92 -11.86 3.03 -3.75
N TYR A 93 -10.95 3.20 -2.80
CA TYR A 93 -10.96 4.32 -1.85
C TYR A 93 -10.27 5.54 -2.42
N LYS A 94 -10.70 6.71 -1.99
CA LYS A 94 -9.97 7.97 -2.18
C LYS A 94 -9.02 8.16 -1.00
N VAL A 95 -7.83 8.67 -1.26
CA VAL A 95 -6.84 8.92 -0.22
C VAL A 95 -6.37 10.35 -0.24
N LYS A 96 -6.33 10.97 0.93
CA LYS A 96 -5.68 12.25 1.17
C LYS A 96 -4.54 12.05 2.16
N ILE A 97 -3.34 12.43 1.75
CA ILE A 97 -2.15 12.36 2.59
C ILE A 97 -1.75 13.77 2.98
N VAL A 98 -1.77 14.03 4.29
CA VAL A 98 -1.25 15.26 4.88
C VAL A 98 0.24 15.03 5.19
N MET A 99 1.11 15.86 4.67
CA MET A 99 2.55 15.70 4.78
C MET A 99 3.28 17.04 4.79
N PRO A 100 4.49 17.12 5.40
CA PRO A 100 5.33 18.30 5.31
C PRO A 100 5.70 18.65 3.86
N SER A 101 5.76 19.94 3.54
CA SER A 101 6.08 20.44 2.20
C SER A 101 7.50 20.09 1.75
N ASP A 102 8.44 19.88 2.68
CA ASP A 102 9.85 19.55 2.45
C ASP A 102 10.12 18.07 2.14
N MET A 103 9.08 17.25 2.03
CA MET A 103 9.21 15.85 1.66
C MET A 103 9.79 15.67 0.26
N SER A 104 10.55 14.57 0.07
CA SER A 104 11.20 14.29 -1.20
C SER A 104 10.21 14.18 -2.37
N GLU A 105 10.60 14.70 -3.52
CA GLU A 105 9.78 14.66 -4.73
C GLU A 105 9.47 13.23 -5.17
N GLU A 106 10.39 12.28 -4.97
CA GLU A 106 10.19 10.87 -5.30
C GLU A 106 9.00 10.28 -4.55
N ARG A 107 8.82 10.62 -3.28
CA ARG A 107 7.67 10.18 -2.49
C ARG A 107 6.38 10.81 -2.95
N LYS A 108 6.40 12.11 -3.23
CA LYS A 108 5.23 12.84 -3.76
C LYS A 108 4.77 12.24 -5.10
N VAL A 109 5.72 11.97 -5.99
CA VAL A 109 5.42 11.31 -7.28
C VAL A 109 4.80 9.94 -7.07
N LEU A 110 5.39 9.10 -6.21
CA LEU A 110 4.88 7.75 -5.94
C LEU A 110 3.46 7.77 -5.38
N LEU A 111 3.18 8.63 -4.42
CA LEU A 111 1.84 8.78 -3.84
C LEU A 111 0.82 9.23 -4.89
N LYS A 112 1.19 10.21 -5.73
CA LYS A 112 0.34 10.68 -6.84
C LYS A 112 0.10 9.60 -7.89
N MET A 113 1.08 8.75 -8.18
CA MET A 113 0.93 7.61 -9.10
C MET A 113 -0.10 6.60 -8.60
N PHE A 114 -0.23 6.41 -7.29
CA PHE A 114 -1.31 5.63 -6.68
C PHE A 114 -2.64 6.38 -6.59
N GLY A 115 -2.71 7.64 -7.04
CA GLY A 115 -3.93 8.43 -7.05
C GLY A 115 -4.25 9.16 -5.74
N ALA A 116 -3.28 9.26 -4.81
CA ALA A 116 -3.47 10.02 -3.58
C ALA A 116 -3.46 11.53 -3.84
N GLU A 117 -4.36 12.25 -3.19
CA GLU A 117 -4.32 13.71 -3.07
C GLU A 117 -3.35 14.10 -1.96
N LEU A 118 -2.38 14.96 -2.26
CA LEU A 118 -1.42 15.44 -1.27
C LEU A 118 -1.85 16.81 -0.73
N ILE A 119 -1.87 16.90 0.59
CA ILE A 119 -2.08 18.14 1.33
C ILE A 119 -0.74 18.47 2.01
N GLU A 120 -0.01 19.41 1.42
CA GLU A 120 1.28 19.84 1.94
C GLU A 120 1.06 20.90 3.02
N VAL A 121 1.73 20.75 4.17
CA VAL A 121 1.69 21.67 5.29
C VAL A 121 3.09 22.16 5.60
N ASP A 122 3.20 23.41 5.99
CA ASP A 122 4.47 23.99 6.42
C ASP A 122 4.75 23.70 7.90
N GLU A 123 6.03 23.82 8.33
CA GLU A 123 6.38 23.65 9.74
C GLU A 123 5.68 24.73 10.58
N GLY A 124 4.76 24.29 11.44
CA GLY A 124 4.05 25.18 12.37
C GLY A 124 2.54 25.36 12.12
N ASP A 125 2.00 24.67 11.11
CA ASP A 125 0.54 24.66 10.85
C ASP A 125 -0.18 23.51 11.59
#